data_015708a2e15bcfb43310469e58054d3c
#
_entry.id   015708a2e15bcfb43310469e58054d3c
#
_cell.length_a   1.000
_cell.length_b   1.000
_cell.length_c   1.000
_cell.angle_alpha   90.00
_cell.angle_beta   90.00
_cell.angle_gamma   90.00
#
_symmetry.space_group_name_H-M   'P 1'
#
loop_
_entity.id
_entity.type
_entity.pdbx_description
1 polymer ?
#
loop_
_entity_poly.entity_id
_entity_poly.type
_entity_poly.pdbx_seq_one_letter_code
_entity_poly.pdbx_strand_id
1 'polypeptide(L)'
;MEQVNPKAKPVYFNRPQLMAQFIAARTTVIVAGRRTGKTDSIAAPFALKMMQRMPGSTGGIVVPTFKHGLTNTLPGLFAAWERWGYKKGIHYVVGRRPPKTFAKPITEPEEWENVISFYNGSVAVILSQDRKGAANSLTLSWLLVDEAKFIDPVRLHQETLPANGGIKSHFSRHSFNHAMLILSDMPQSKKGSWFLDYEKDMRPELIRAIEGGVYEQWRQKQKIMEMRKKGIEPPQYLRGHLRRLDANINKLRSVATYYHEYSSVENVQLLGEQYLRDMKRNLTPLTFQTSIMCQKIGIARDGFYSSMKEDHKYNDSDFEYLDNLGYEFAPEAMDCRADRDLDRYRPICIGMDYNANINWIVAGQPDERLGRLNVLKSFYVKYERKIPALVAEFCRYYSAHNCKTVVFYYDTTALGSNYAVNSIDFRYTIIDEFEKHGWHVVPIPLGNPMRHDEKYNLINRGFAGLNRLTPYFNRQNNDDLILAVQTAGVSRGRLGFQKDKSGEKLAETEDDRLELRTDGTDAFDTLYIGCENRPYSGAAIIDVTGIM
;
A
#
# COMPACT_ATOMS: atom_id res chain seq x y z
N MET A 1 4.90 35.36 16.52
CA MET A 1 3.67 35.74 15.78
C MET A 1 3.99 35.63 14.31
N GLU A 2 3.47 34.63 13.65
CA GLU A 2 3.65 34.47 12.22
C GLU A 2 2.91 35.61 11.52
N GLN A 3 3.63 36.47 10.85
CA GLN A 3 3.05 37.37 9.85
C GLN A 3 2.43 36.47 8.78
N VAL A 4 1.13 36.62 8.54
CA VAL A 4 0.48 35.97 7.40
C VAL A 4 1.20 36.45 6.14
N ASN A 5 1.97 35.55 5.53
CA ASN A 5 2.67 35.88 4.30
C ASN A 5 1.61 36.21 3.24
N PRO A 6 1.57 37.43 2.70
CA PRO A 6 0.58 37.81 1.71
C PRO A 6 0.66 37.05 0.39
N LYS A 7 1.69 36.22 0.22
CA LYS A 7 1.89 35.30 -0.90
C LYS A 7 1.50 33.83 -0.58
N ALA A 8 0.91 33.55 0.59
CA ALA A 8 0.48 32.22 0.93
C ALA A 8 -0.61 31.75 -0.04
N LYS A 9 -0.36 30.67 -0.76
CA LYS A 9 -1.34 30.04 -1.63
C LYS A 9 -2.37 29.30 -0.76
N PRO A 10 -3.68 29.42 -1.03
CA PRO A 10 -4.69 28.66 -0.33
C PRO A 10 -4.49 27.16 -0.60
N VAL A 11 -4.59 26.35 0.45
CA VAL A 11 -4.57 24.88 0.35
C VAL A 11 -6.01 24.40 0.50
N TYR A 12 -6.46 23.60 -0.44
CA TYR A 12 -7.78 22.97 -0.38
C TYR A 12 -7.73 21.71 0.48
N PHE A 13 -8.69 21.57 1.39
CA PHE A 13 -8.97 20.34 2.12
C PHE A 13 -10.46 20.03 1.98
N ASN A 14 -10.82 18.78 1.72
CA ASN A 14 -12.20 18.34 1.87
C ASN A 14 -12.60 18.30 3.36
N ARG A 15 -13.90 18.13 3.62
CA ARG A 15 -14.41 18.18 4.99
C ARG A 15 -13.74 17.17 5.93
N PRO A 16 -13.62 15.86 5.62
CA PRO A 16 -12.93 14.91 6.48
C PRO A 16 -11.46 15.24 6.76
N GLN A 17 -10.71 15.71 5.74
CA GLN A 17 -9.33 16.14 5.89
C GLN A 17 -9.21 17.34 6.84
N LEU A 18 -10.10 18.31 6.67
CA LEU A 18 -10.17 19.51 7.52
C LEU A 18 -10.50 19.12 8.97
N MET A 19 -11.47 18.22 9.17
CA MET A 19 -11.87 17.75 10.49
C MET A 19 -10.73 17.03 11.20
N ALA A 20 -9.97 16.17 10.50
CA ALA A 20 -8.79 15.53 11.07
C ALA A 20 -7.76 16.53 11.59
N GLN A 21 -7.56 17.67 10.86
CA GLN A 21 -6.65 18.73 11.28
C GLN A 21 -7.20 19.57 12.44
N PHE A 22 -8.50 19.84 12.47
CA PHE A 22 -9.15 20.66 13.51
C PHE A 22 -9.25 19.93 14.84
N ILE A 23 -9.72 18.70 14.81
CA ILE A 23 -9.83 17.89 16.01
C ILE A 23 -8.45 17.59 16.55
N ALA A 24 -7.54 17.09 15.71
CA ALA A 24 -6.16 16.77 16.08
C ALA A 24 -6.08 16.03 17.42
N ALA A 25 -6.90 14.99 17.56
CA ALA A 25 -6.92 14.14 18.75
C ALA A 25 -5.56 13.45 18.95
N ARG A 26 -5.27 13.05 20.18
CA ARG A 26 -4.06 12.27 20.48
C ARG A 26 -3.97 11.00 19.64
N THR A 27 -5.08 10.26 19.54
CA THR A 27 -5.21 9.13 18.62
C THR A 27 -6.21 9.51 17.54
N THR A 28 -5.77 9.48 16.29
CA THR A 28 -6.60 9.76 15.13
C THR A 28 -6.57 8.56 14.19
N VAL A 29 -7.71 7.99 13.88
CA VAL A 29 -7.86 6.84 12.99
C VAL A 29 -8.74 7.24 11.83
N ILE A 30 -8.21 7.18 10.63
CA ILE A 30 -8.92 7.55 9.41
C ILE A 30 -8.97 6.34 8.48
N VAL A 31 -10.16 5.85 8.25
CA VAL A 31 -10.44 4.80 7.27
C VAL A 31 -11.08 5.46 6.06
N ALA A 32 -10.42 5.42 4.93
CA ALA A 32 -10.86 6.22 3.80
C ALA A 32 -10.67 5.53 2.46
N GLY A 33 -11.61 5.75 1.57
CA GLY A 33 -11.57 5.25 0.20
C GLY A 33 -10.29 5.65 -0.54
N ARG A 34 -10.03 5.03 -1.66
CA ARG A 34 -8.86 5.35 -2.50
C ARG A 34 -8.98 6.75 -3.10
N ARG A 35 -7.84 7.39 -3.35
CA ARG A 35 -7.73 8.77 -3.88
C ARG A 35 -8.45 9.84 -3.04
N THR A 36 -8.62 9.59 -1.76
CA THR A 36 -9.17 10.58 -0.81
C THR A 36 -8.12 11.54 -0.27
N GLY A 37 -6.87 11.43 -0.72
CA GLY A 37 -5.79 12.31 -0.26
C GLY A 37 -5.28 11.99 1.15
N LYS A 38 -5.38 10.74 1.62
CA LYS A 38 -4.89 10.33 2.95
C LYS A 38 -3.46 10.74 3.21
N THR A 39 -2.56 10.36 2.32
CA THR A 39 -1.11 10.65 2.48
C THR A 39 -0.83 12.13 2.34
N ASP A 40 -1.35 12.74 1.30
CA ASP A 40 -1.11 14.14 0.93
C ASP A 40 -1.70 15.14 1.93
N SER A 41 -2.97 14.95 2.30
CA SER A 41 -3.75 15.97 3.02
C SER A 41 -4.02 15.63 4.49
N ILE A 42 -3.62 14.42 4.95
CA ILE A 42 -3.74 14.02 6.35
C ILE A 42 -2.38 13.62 6.93
N ALA A 43 -1.66 12.66 6.33
CA ALA A 43 -0.36 12.21 6.84
C ALA A 43 0.69 13.31 6.76
N ALA A 44 0.82 13.97 5.60
CA ALA A 44 1.83 14.99 5.40
C ALA A 44 1.70 16.20 6.35
N PRO A 45 0.50 16.80 6.54
CA PRO A 45 0.34 17.87 7.51
C PRO A 45 0.46 17.39 8.96
N PHE A 46 0.06 16.14 9.26
CA PHE A 46 0.26 15.58 10.60
C PHE A 46 1.76 15.49 10.93
N ALA A 47 2.56 14.81 10.12
CA ALA A 47 3.99 14.64 10.37
C ALA A 47 4.71 15.99 10.45
N LEU A 48 4.42 16.91 9.52
CA LEU A 48 4.98 18.26 9.53
C LEU A 48 4.62 19.01 10.82
N LYS A 49 3.36 18.94 11.24
CA LYS A 49 2.86 19.58 12.48
C LYS A 49 3.56 19.01 13.71
N MET A 50 3.74 17.69 13.79
CA MET A 50 4.44 17.05 14.91
C MET A 50 5.90 17.54 14.98
N MET A 51 6.62 17.50 13.86
CA MET A 51 8.01 17.97 13.81
C MET A 51 8.16 19.45 14.13
N GLN A 52 7.23 20.29 13.69
CA GLN A 52 7.27 21.74 13.99
C GLN A 52 6.90 22.07 15.43
N ARG A 53 5.93 21.38 16.01
CA ARG A 53 5.42 21.66 17.36
C ARG A 53 6.26 21.08 18.46
N MET A 54 7.06 20.05 18.15
CA MET A 54 7.98 19.40 19.08
C MET A 54 9.40 19.42 18.50
N PRO A 55 10.08 20.59 18.43
CA PRO A 55 11.44 20.68 17.91
C PRO A 55 12.41 19.75 18.64
N GLY A 56 13.25 19.05 17.89
CA GLY A 56 14.19 18.08 18.45
C GLY A 56 13.59 16.73 18.84
N SER A 57 12.27 16.52 18.63
CA SER A 57 11.62 15.23 18.93
C SER A 57 11.95 14.16 17.90
N THR A 58 11.79 12.90 18.32
CA THR A 58 11.82 11.74 17.43
C THR A 58 10.42 11.21 17.21
N GLY A 59 10.00 11.07 15.96
CA GLY A 59 8.76 10.42 15.57
C GLY A 59 8.99 9.11 14.84
N GLY A 60 7.95 8.30 14.67
CA GLY A 60 7.97 7.08 13.89
C GLY A 60 6.97 7.10 12.74
N ILE A 61 7.40 6.66 11.56
CA ILE A 61 6.54 6.41 10.40
C ILE A 61 6.53 4.90 10.17
N VAL A 62 5.42 4.25 10.51
CA VAL A 62 5.25 2.80 10.42
C VAL A 62 4.64 2.47 9.07
N VAL A 63 5.31 1.60 8.33
CA VAL A 63 4.89 1.12 7.00
C VAL A 63 4.87 -0.40 6.97
N PRO A 64 4.05 -1.02 6.12
CA PRO A 64 3.96 -2.48 6.02
C PRO A 64 5.30 -3.13 5.67
N THR A 65 5.97 -2.59 4.67
CA THR A 65 7.31 -2.99 4.24
C THR A 65 8.13 -1.76 3.93
N PHE A 66 9.45 -1.87 4.01
CA PHE A 66 10.35 -0.77 3.71
C PHE A 66 10.16 -0.29 2.25
N LYS A 67 10.09 -1.22 1.31
CA LYS A 67 9.80 -0.95 -0.10
C LYS A 67 8.49 -0.16 -0.29
N HIS A 68 7.42 -0.56 0.40
CA HIS A 68 6.15 0.17 0.35
C HIS A 68 6.30 1.62 0.85
N GLY A 69 7.02 1.82 1.95
CA GLY A 69 7.33 3.15 2.46
C GLY A 69 8.05 4.02 1.43
N LEU A 70 9.09 3.48 0.80
CA LEU A 70 9.89 4.19 -0.21
C LEU A 70 9.09 4.54 -1.47
N THR A 71 8.24 3.64 -1.94
CA THR A 71 7.55 3.82 -3.24
C THR A 71 6.20 4.54 -3.13
N ASN A 72 5.50 4.41 -2.00
CA ASN A 72 4.12 4.90 -1.88
C ASN A 72 3.96 6.00 -0.83
N THR A 73 4.40 5.78 0.41
CA THR A 73 4.14 6.72 1.52
C THR A 73 5.02 7.96 1.44
N LEU A 74 6.34 7.79 1.37
CA LEU A 74 7.30 8.89 1.45
C LEU A 74 7.21 9.86 0.25
N PRO A 75 7.11 9.41 -1.00
CA PRO A 75 6.98 10.32 -2.13
C PRO A 75 5.77 11.24 -2.01
N GLY A 76 4.62 10.72 -1.53
CA GLY A 76 3.42 11.52 -1.28
C GLY A 76 3.63 12.57 -0.18
N LEU A 77 4.29 12.21 0.92
CA LEU A 77 4.64 13.15 2.00
C LEU A 77 5.54 14.27 1.49
N PHE A 78 6.60 13.93 0.76
CA PHE A 78 7.58 14.90 0.27
C PHE A 78 6.98 15.83 -0.77
N ALA A 79 6.19 15.30 -1.71
CA ALA A 79 5.51 16.11 -2.71
C ALA A 79 4.54 17.12 -2.06
N ALA A 80 3.83 16.73 -1.01
CA ALA A 80 2.99 17.65 -0.24
C ALA A 80 3.81 18.74 0.46
N TRP A 81 4.89 18.37 1.13
CA TRP A 81 5.76 19.34 1.81
C TRP A 81 6.38 20.35 0.84
N GLU A 82 6.83 19.90 -0.34
CA GLU A 82 7.38 20.79 -1.37
C GLU A 82 6.34 21.79 -1.89
N ARG A 83 5.10 21.34 -2.11
CA ARG A 83 4.01 22.26 -2.48
C ARG A 83 3.75 23.33 -1.41
N TRP A 84 4.00 23.03 -0.14
CA TRP A 84 3.88 23.97 0.97
C TRP A 84 5.16 24.77 1.24
N GLY A 85 6.18 24.63 0.38
CA GLY A 85 7.40 25.40 0.43
C GLY A 85 8.53 24.78 1.25
N TYR A 86 8.37 23.54 1.75
CA TYR A 86 9.43 22.81 2.44
C TYR A 86 10.26 22.03 1.42
N LYS A 87 11.49 22.50 1.15
CA LYS A 87 12.37 21.95 0.13
C LYS A 87 13.36 20.95 0.73
N LYS A 88 13.53 19.80 0.08
CA LYS A 88 14.58 18.81 0.38
C LYS A 88 15.97 19.46 0.28
N GLY A 89 16.86 19.14 1.21
CA GLY A 89 18.18 19.75 1.29
C GLY A 89 18.24 21.10 2.02
N ILE A 90 17.12 21.83 2.13
CA ILE A 90 17.04 23.14 2.82
C ILE A 90 16.27 23.02 4.13
N HIS A 91 15.09 22.42 4.12
CA HIS A 91 14.23 22.33 5.30
C HIS A 91 14.24 20.94 5.92
N TYR A 92 14.52 19.91 5.11
CA TYR A 92 14.65 18.51 5.56
C TYR A 92 15.65 17.75 4.68
N VAL A 93 16.21 16.70 5.23
CA VAL A 93 17.04 15.72 4.53
C VAL A 93 16.56 14.31 4.87
N VAL A 94 16.83 13.34 4.01
CA VAL A 94 16.35 11.96 4.13
C VAL A 94 17.50 11.01 3.88
N GLY A 95 17.63 9.97 4.68
CA GLY A 95 18.57 8.88 4.49
C GLY A 95 20.05 9.28 4.62
N ARG A 96 20.34 10.42 5.22
CA ARG A 96 21.72 10.90 5.43
C ARG A 96 21.82 11.84 6.62
N ARG A 97 23.03 11.99 7.12
CA ARG A 97 23.31 12.93 8.21
C ARG A 97 22.95 14.35 7.82
N PRO A 98 22.20 15.09 8.68
CA PRO A 98 21.81 16.46 8.38
C PRO A 98 23.03 17.41 8.34
N PRO A 99 22.96 18.50 7.58
CA PRO A 99 24.00 19.51 7.55
C PRO A 99 24.15 20.19 8.92
N LYS A 100 25.33 20.72 9.21
CA LYS A 100 25.65 21.40 10.49
C LYS A 100 24.77 22.63 10.78
N THR A 101 24.07 23.16 9.77
CA THR A 101 23.14 24.28 9.89
C THR A 101 21.81 23.88 10.53
N PHE A 102 21.50 22.58 10.55
CA PHE A 102 20.29 22.08 11.23
C PHE A 102 20.53 22.04 12.74
N ALA A 103 19.47 22.28 13.51
CA ALA A 103 19.50 22.05 14.94
C ALA A 103 19.72 20.54 15.23
N LYS A 104 20.34 20.24 16.36
CA LYS A 104 20.54 18.85 16.78
C LYS A 104 19.25 18.28 17.38
N PRO A 105 18.95 17.00 17.13
CA PRO A 105 17.86 16.30 17.82
C PRO A 105 18.18 16.17 19.32
N ILE A 106 17.17 16.00 20.16
CA ILE A 106 17.34 15.77 21.60
C ILE A 106 18.04 14.42 21.82
N THR A 107 17.65 13.40 21.03
CA THR A 107 18.35 12.11 20.98
C THR A 107 18.88 11.94 19.56
N GLU A 108 20.20 11.90 19.42
CA GLU A 108 20.84 11.74 18.11
C GLU A 108 20.70 10.27 17.68
N PRO A 109 20.18 9.99 16.46
CA PRO A 109 20.17 8.64 15.91
C PRO A 109 21.59 8.11 15.69
N GLU A 110 21.82 6.84 15.96
CA GLU A 110 23.10 6.19 15.66
C GLU A 110 23.30 6.05 14.15
N GLU A 111 22.24 5.69 13.44
CA GLU A 111 22.20 5.54 11.98
C GLU A 111 21.21 6.53 11.37
N TRP A 112 21.56 7.06 10.20
CA TRP A 112 20.77 8.08 9.52
C TRP A 112 20.03 7.57 8.28
N GLU A 113 20.25 6.33 7.86
CA GLU A 113 19.74 5.77 6.62
C GLU A 113 18.20 5.74 6.53
N ASN A 114 17.54 5.47 7.66
CA ASN A 114 16.08 5.40 7.74
C ASN A 114 15.47 6.61 8.47
N VAL A 115 16.14 7.77 8.39
CA VAL A 115 15.76 8.96 9.15
C VAL A 115 15.47 10.13 8.23
N ILE A 116 14.35 10.79 8.46
CA ILE A 116 14.03 12.10 7.93
C ILE A 116 14.42 13.13 8.98
N SER A 117 15.38 13.98 8.68
CA SER A 117 15.84 15.04 9.59
C SER A 117 15.28 16.39 9.14
N PHE A 118 14.72 17.15 10.08
CA PHE A 118 14.12 18.46 9.83
C PHE A 118 15.02 19.57 10.41
N TYR A 119 15.04 20.74 9.79
CA TYR A 119 15.96 21.84 10.12
C TYR A 119 15.95 22.27 11.59
N ASN A 120 14.85 22.03 12.32
CA ASN A 120 14.70 22.37 13.73
C ASN A 120 15.14 21.26 14.69
N GLY A 121 15.85 20.25 14.21
CA GLY A 121 16.34 19.11 14.99
C GLY A 121 15.34 17.96 15.16
N SER A 122 14.09 18.11 14.72
CA SER A 122 13.14 16.99 14.76
C SER A 122 13.54 15.93 13.75
N VAL A 123 13.34 14.66 14.10
CA VAL A 123 13.59 13.52 13.24
C VAL A 123 12.37 12.60 13.16
N ALA A 124 12.20 11.91 12.05
CA ALA A 124 11.24 10.85 11.92
C ALA A 124 11.94 9.59 11.41
N VAL A 125 11.81 8.49 12.16
CA VAL A 125 12.39 7.20 11.81
C VAL A 125 11.36 6.38 11.05
N ILE A 126 11.77 5.77 9.94
CA ILE A 126 10.92 4.89 9.15
C ILE A 126 11.03 3.49 9.75
N LEU A 127 9.89 2.99 10.20
CA LEU A 127 9.75 1.71 10.87
C LEU A 127 8.99 0.74 9.97
N SER A 128 9.70 -0.22 9.44
CA SER A 128 9.12 -1.26 8.60
C SER A 128 8.77 -2.47 9.46
N GLN A 129 7.56 -3.02 9.25
CA GLN A 129 7.08 -4.17 10.03
C GLN A 129 7.74 -5.49 9.64
N ASP A 130 8.38 -5.57 8.50
CA ASP A 130 9.12 -6.75 8.09
C ASP A 130 10.50 -6.86 8.79
N ARG A 131 11.01 -5.75 9.38
CA ARG A 131 12.24 -5.73 10.19
C ARG A 131 11.91 -5.88 11.68
N LYS A 132 12.26 -7.03 12.28
CA LYS A 132 12.03 -7.30 13.71
C LYS A 132 12.88 -6.38 14.60
N GLY A 133 12.26 -5.83 15.65
CA GLY A 133 12.99 -5.07 16.67
C GLY A 133 13.38 -3.65 16.27
N ALA A 134 12.98 -3.14 15.12
CA ALA A 134 13.35 -1.81 14.63
C ALA A 134 12.94 -0.67 15.57
N ALA A 135 11.98 -0.87 16.46
CA ALA A 135 11.51 0.14 17.42
C ALA A 135 12.01 -0.08 18.85
N ASN A 136 12.65 -1.22 19.17
CA ASN A 136 12.89 -1.64 20.56
C ASN A 136 13.78 -0.70 21.40
N SER A 137 14.66 0.09 20.79
CA SER A 137 15.56 1.04 21.48
C SER A 137 15.15 2.50 21.32
N LEU A 138 14.05 2.76 20.61
CA LEU A 138 13.64 4.13 20.30
C LEU A 138 12.71 4.71 21.37
N THR A 139 12.83 6.02 21.59
CA THR A 139 11.86 6.81 22.35
C THR A 139 11.15 7.76 21.39
N LEU A 140 9.94 7.40 20.98
CA LEU A 140 9.16 8.15 20.01
C LEU A 140 8.19 9.10 20.72
N SER A 141 7.99 10.29 20.19
CA SER A 141 7.05 11.29 20.67
C SER A 141 5.74 11.30 19.90
N TRP A 142 5.71 10.70 18.71
CA TRP A 142 4.53 10.55 17.87
C TRP A 142 4.70 9.41 16.87
N LEU A 143 3.58 8.88 16.39
CA LEU A 143 3.54 7.81 15.39
C LEU A 143 2.59 8.17 14.23
N LEU A 144 3.03 7.84 13.03
CA LEU A 144 2.21 7.77 11.83
C LEU A 144 2.21 6.32 11.36
N VAL A 145 1.06 5.67 11.32
CA VAL A 145 0.90 4.30 10.82
C VAL A 145 0.14 4.38 9.49
N ASP A 146 0.81 4.06 8.41
CA ASP A 146 0.22 4.09 7.08
C ASP A 146 -0.12 2.67 6.60
N GLU A 147 -1.21 2.53 5.82
CA GLU A 147 -1.74 1.26 5.33
C GLU A 147 -1.95 0.22 6.44
N ALA A 148 -2.60 0.63 7.53
CA ALA A 148 -2.77 -0.14 8.76
C ALA A 148 -3.38 -1.54 8.56
N LYS A 149 -4.16 -1.76 7.51
CA LYS A 149 -4.73 -3.08 7.16
C LYS A 149 -3.67 -4.15 6.87
N PHE A 150 -2.45 -3.73 6.50
CA PHE A 150 -1.32 -4.61 6.22
C PHE A 150 -0.33 -4.71 7.38
N ILE A 151 -0.53 -3.94 8.44
CA ILE A 151 0.30 -3.94 9.64
C ILE A 151 -0.08 -5.12 10.54
N ASP A 152 0.92 -5.85 11.04
CA ASP A 152 0.69 -6.87 12.06
C ASP A 152 0.40 -6.22 13.41
N PRO A 153 -0.84 -6.37 13.95
CA PRO A 153 -1.22 -5.74 15.21
C PRO A 153 -0.37 -6.23 16.39
N VAL A 154 0.03 -7.50 16.40
CA VAL A 154 0.81 -8.06 17.51
C VAL A 154 2.17 -7.36 17.61
N ARG A 155 2.87 -7.22 16.50
CA ARG A 155 4.16 -6.50 16.47
C ARG A 155 4.00 -5.01 16.79
N LEU A 156 2.98 -4.38 16.22
CA LEU A 156 2.71 -2.97 16.52
C LEU A 156 2.52 -2.76 18.03
N HIS A 157 1.71 -3.59 18.67
CA HIS A 157 1.41 -3.49 20.09
C HIS A 157 2.58 -3.88 21.00
N GLN A 158 3.41 -4.85 20.60
CA GLN A 158 4.51 -5.34 21.43
C GLN A 158 5.81 -4.55 21.26
N GLU A 159 6.10 -4.06 20.05
CA GLU A 159 7.38 -3.42 19.75
C GLU A 159 7.23 -1.88 19.56
N THR A 160 6.28 -1.43 18.76
CA THR A 160 6.23 -0.03 18.31
C THR A 160 5.46 0.88 19.24
N LEU A 161 4.29 0.47 19.74
CA LEU A 161 3.50 1.30 20.65
C LEU A 161 4.20 1.56 22.00
N PRO A 162 4.91 0.59 22.61
CA PRO A 162 5.71 0.87 23.80
C PRO A 162 6.80 1.92 23.57
N ALA A 163 7.40 1.96 22.36
CA ALA A 163 8.39 2.97 22.00
C ALA A 163 7.80 4.39 21.93
N ASN A 164 6.48 4.55 21.72
CA ASN A 164 5.79 5.85 21.74
C ASN A 164 5.61 6.39 23.19
N GLY A 165 6.66 6.29 23.98
CA GLY A 165 6.70 6.73 25.38
C GLY A 165 6.95 8.24 25.57
N GLY A 166 7.35 8.94 24.51
CA GLY A 166 7.66 10.36 24.49
C GLY A 166 8.90 10.75 25.32
N ILE A 167 9.49 11.88 25.01
CA ILE A 167 10.60 12.45 25.77
C ILE A 167 10.04 13.25 26.95
N LYS A 168 9.89 12.60 28.10
CA LYS A 168 9.24 13.18 29.30
C LYS A 168 9.89 14.47 29.78
N SER A 169 11.20 14.60 29.70
CA SER A 169 11.95 15.79 30.14
C SER A 169 11.59 17.05 29.33
N HIS A 170 11.20 16.92 28.06
CA HIS A 170 10.95 18.04 27.16
C HIS A 170 9.46 18.22 26.79
N PHE A 171 8.72 17.13 26.64
CA PHE A 171 7.37 17.15 26.05
C PHE A 171 6.27 16.60 26.97
N SER A 172 6.53 16.37 28.27
CA SER A 172 5.55 15.77 29.20
C SER A 172 4.20 16.49 29.25
N ARG A 173 4.19 17.79 29.03
CA ARG A 173 2.97 18.63 29.05
C ARG A 173 2.46 19.01 27.64
N HIS A 174 3.14 18.53 26.60
CA HIS A 174 2.75 18.87 25.24
C HIS A 174 1.61 18.00 24.77
N SER A 175 0.53 18.60 24.26
CA SER A 175 -0.71 17.89 23.88
C SER A 175 -0.52 16.88 22.76
N PHE A 176 0.52 17.03 21.93
CA PHE A 176 0.85 16.13 20.83
C PHE A 176 1.89 15.06 21.21
N ASN A 177 2.40 15.10 22.44
CA ASN A 177 3.25 14.01 22.91
C ASN A 177 2.44 12.71 22.98
N HIS A 178 2.98 11.61 22.44
CA HIS A 178 2.31 10.34 22.20
C HIS A 178 1.19 10.38 21.13
N ALA A 179 1.15 11.41 20.28
CA ALA A 179 0.16 11.47 19.21
C ALA A 179 0.34 10.28 18.26
N MET A 180 -0.79 9.75 17.80
CA MET A 180 -0.82 8.64 16.85
C MET A 180 -1.84 8.90 15.76
N LEU A 181 -1.41 8.78 14.50
CA LEU A 181 -2.26 8.81 13.32
C LEU A 181 -2.21 7.45 12.66
N ILE A 182 -3.36 6.82 12.50
CA ILE A 182 -3.54 5.54 11.80
C ILE A 182 -4.34 5.80 10.54
N LEU A 183 -3.79 5.41 9.40
CA LEU A 183 -4.41 5.55 8.08
C LEU A 183 -4.58 4.20 7.41
N SER A 184 -5.73 3.96 6.82
CA SER A 184 -6.00 2.78 6.00
C SER A 184 -7.17 3.03 5.05
N ASP A 185 -7.35 2.17 4.07
CA ASP A 185 -8.65 1.93 3.47
C ASP A 185 -9.36 0.78 4.20
N MET A 186 -10.62 0.50 3.83
CA MET A 186 -11.43 -0.50 4.51
C MET A 186 -10.79 -1.89 4.38
N PRO A 187 -10.51 -2.59 5.50
CA PRO A 187 -9.90 -3.91 5.48
C PRO A 187 -10.88 -4.96 4.98
N GLN A 188 -10.33 -6.00 4.35
CA GLN A 188 -11.10 -7.15 3.85
C GLN A 188 -10.78 -8.44 4.63
N SER A 189 -9.93 -8.37 5.65
CA SER A 189 -9.59 -9.50 6.50
C SER A 189 -9.78 -9.18 7.98
N LYS A 190 -10.10 -10.20 8.78
CA LYS A 190 -10.25 -10.06 10.24
C LYS A 190 -8.93 -9.60 10.90
N LYS A 191 -7.78 -10.09 10.44
CA LYS A 191 -6.48 -9.68 10.98
C LYS A 191 -6.16 -8.22 10.63
N GLY A 192 -6.54 -7.77 9.43
CA GLY A 192 -6.36 -6.39 8.99
C GLY A 192 -7.36 -5.40 9.56
N SER A 193 -8.39 -5.83 10.31
CA SER A 193 -9.46 -4.96 10.83
C SER A 193 -9.20 -4.41 12.24
N TRP A 194 -8.07 -4.69 12.84
CA TRP A 194 -7.73 -4.35 14.24
C TRP A 194 -7.91 -2.86 14.58
N PHE A 195 -7.63 -1.96 13.65
CA PHE A 195 -7.75 -0.51 13.87
C PHE A 195 -9.21 -0.02 13.83
N LEU A 196 -10.16 -0.82 13.36
CA LEU A 196 -11.58 -0.49 13.41
C LEU A 196 -12.11 -0.49 14.85
N ASP A 197 -11.47 -1.22 15.75
CA ASP A 197 -11.85 -1.27 17.16
C ASP A 197 -11.69 0.08 17.88
N TYR A 198 -10.84 0.99 17.37
CA TYR A 198 -10.72 2.35 17.90
C TYR A 198 -11.99 3.19 17.76
N GLU A 199 -12.96 2.77 16.94
CA GLU A 199 -14.30 3.38 16.90
C GLU A 199 -14.98 3.36 18.28
N LYS A 200 -14.78 2.27 19.04
CA LYS A 200 -15.34 2.09 20.39
C LYS A 200 -14.73 3.04 21.43
N ASP A 201 -13.50 3.49 21.18
CA ASP A 201 -12.77 4.42 22.06
C ASP A 201 -13.12 5.88 21.80
N MET A 202 -13.82 6.17 20.70
CA MET A 202 -14.25 7.53 20.39
C MET A 202 -15.42 7.94 21.28
N ARG A 203 -15.25 9.08 21.96
CA ARG A 203 -16.30 9.71 22.77
C ARG A 203 -16.86 10.91 22.03
N PRO A 204 -18.08 10.82 21.44
CA PRO A 204 -18.66 11.89 20.62
C PRO A 204 -18.77 13.24 21.35
N GLU A 205 -18.99 13.22 22.67
CA GLU A 205 -19.06 14.42 23.50
C GLU A 205 -17.71 15.15 23.58
N LEU A 206 -16.59 14.41 23.67
CA LEU A 206 -15.24 15.04 23.63
C LEU A 206 -14.96 15.65 22.27
N ILE A 207 -15.34 14.98 21.20
CA ILE A 207 -15.14 15.48 19.84
C ILE A 207 -15.94 16.77 19.64
N ARG A 208 -17.22 16.79 20.01
CA ARG A 208 -18.07 18.00 19.97
C ARG A 208 -17.50 19.14 20.82
N ALA A 209 -16.96 18.84 22.00
CA ALA A 209 -16.33 19.85 22.84
C ALA A 209 -15.08 20.45 22.19
N ILE A 210 -14.23 19.61 21.53
CA ILE A 210 -13.07 20.08 20.78
C ILE A 210 -13.51 20.94 19.58
N GLU A 211 -14.51 20.50 18.82
CA GLU A 211 -15.06 21.24 17.68
C GLU A 211 -15.55 22.64 18.10
N GLY A 212 -16.38 22.69 19.14
CA GLY A 212 -16.88 23.94 19.69
C GLY A 212 -15.76 24.87 20.17
N GLY A 213 -14.76 24.30 20.86
CA GLY A 213 -13.59 25.04 21.32
C GLY A 213 -12.75 25.59 20.17
N VAL A 214 -12.49 24.78 19.13
CA VAL A 214 -11.74 25.19 17.94
C VAL A 214 -12.50 26.26 17.14
N TYR A 215 -13.82 26.11 17.00
CA TYR A 215 -14.65 27.13 16.35
C TYR A 215 -14.61 28.46 17.11
N GLU A 216 -14.75 28.45 18.45
CA GLU A 216 -14.63 29.67 19.27
C GLU A 216 -13.23 30.28 19.17
N GLN A 217 -12.17 29.45 19.18
CA GLN A 217 -10.80 29.90 18.97
C GLN A 217 -10.63 30.60 17.61
N TRP A 218 -11.19 30.02 16.54
CA TRP A 218 -11.18 30.63 15.22
C TRP A 218 -11.90 31.97 15.20
N ARG A 219 -13.11 32.02 15.80
CA ARG A 219 -13.91 33.25 15.89
C ARG A 219 -13.15 34.38 16.63
N GLN A 220 -12.49 34.07 17.73
CA GLN A 220 -11.70 35.02 18.48
C GLN A 220 -10.46 35.47 17.70
N LYS A 221 -9.80 34.56 16.97
CA LYS A 221 -8.68 34.95 16.09
C LYS A 221 -9.11 35.85 14.97
N GLN A 222 -10.26 35.62 14.34
CA GLN A 222 -10.81 36.55 13.32
C GLN A 222 -11.06 37.95 13.89
N LYS A 223 -11.69 38.04 15.06
CA LYS A 223 -11.91 39.31 15.76
C LYS A 223 -10.60 40.07 16.02
N ILE A 224 -9.58 39.38 16.48
CA ILE A 224 -8.24 39.94 16.70
C ILE A 224 -7.63 40.44 15.37
N MET A 225 -7.76 39.66 14.30
CA MET A 225 -7.24 40.05 12.98
C MET A 225 -7.95 41.28 12.44
N GLU A 226 -9.27 41.39 12.58
CA GLU A 226 -10.04 42.58 12.18
C GLU A 226 -9.65 43.82 12.96
N MET A 227 -9.48 43.71 14.28
CA MET A 227 -8.99 44.81 15.13
C MET A 227 -7.63 45.31 14.63
N ARG A 228 -6.69 44.38 14.36
CA ARG A 228 -5.36 44.72 13.85
C ARG A 228 -5.40 45.40 12.48
N LYS A 229 -6.26 44.91 11.57
CA LYS A 229 -6.46 45.56 10.26
C LYS A 229 -6.95 47.02 10.39
N LYS A 230 -7.69 47.31 11.46
CA LYS A 230 -8.17 48.68 11.79
C LYS A 230 -7.16 49.50 12.62
N GLY A 231 -5.94 48.98 12.84
CA GLY A 231 -4.92 49.62 13.67
C GLY A 231 -5.22 49.57 15.18
N ILE A 232 -6.20 48.76 15.62
CA ILE A 232 -6.59 48.64 17.02
C ILE A 232 -5.81 47.51 17.65
N GLU A 233 -5.04 47.80 18.71
CA GLU A 233 -4.34 46.76 19.47
C GLU A 233 -5.34 45.89 20.28
N PRO A 234 -5.33 44.57 20.12
CA PRO A 234 -6.27 43.68 20.81
C PRO A 234 -6.09 43.75 22.33
N PRO A 235 -7.17 43.91 23.10
CA PRO A 235 -7.11 43.96 24.57
C PRO A 235 -6.46 42.70 25.17
N GLN A 236 -5.77 42.88 26.30
CA GLN A 236 -5.05 41.81 26.97
C GLN A 236 -5.98 40.63 27.40
N TYR A 237 -7.24 40.93 27.75
CA TYR A 237 -8.21 39.90 28.12
C TYR A 237 -8.52 38.95 26.98
N LEU A 238 -8.56 39.40 25.71
CA LEU A 238 -8.77 38.55 24.55
C LEU A 238 -7.61 37.58 24.35
N ARG A 239 -6.37 38.04 24.54
CA ARG A 239 -5.18 37.17 24.49
C ARG A 239 -5.19 36.18 25.63
N GLY A 240 -5.58 36.58 26.83
CA GLY A 240 -5.75 35.70 27.99
C GLY A 240 -6.83 34.65 27.78
N HIS A 241 -7.96 35.05 27.18
CA HIS A 241 -9.05 34.13 26.82
C HIS A 241 -8.58 33.08 25.81
N LEU A 242 -7.89 33.49 24.72
CA LEU A 242 -7.34 32.54 23.75
C LEU A 242 -6.36 31.52 24.39
N ARG A 243 -5.48 31.99 25.28
CA ARG A 243 -4.54 31.07 25.97
C ARG A 243 -5.27 30.02 26.82
N ARG A 244 -6.33 30.45 27.56
CA ARG A 244 -7.16 29.51 28.34
C ARG A 244 -7.90 28.53 27.44
N LEU A 245 -8.44 29.02 26.33
CA LEU A 245 -9.13 28.20 25.34
C LEU A 245 -8.18 27.18 24.70
N ASP A 246 -6.98 27.60 24.31
CA ASP A 246 -5.91 26.72 23.80
C ASP A 246 -5.57 25.62 24.82
N ALA A 247 -5.39 25.98 26.10
CA ALA A 247 -5.06 25.04 27.15
C ALA A 247 -6.19 23.99 27.34
N ASN A 248 -7.46 24.44 27.35
CA ASN A 248 -8.61 23.55 27.50
C ASN A 248 -8.74 22.61 26.28
N ILE A 249 -8.66 23.13 25.07
CA ILE A 249 -8.71 22.31 23.84
C ILE A 249 -7.58 21.26 23.87
N ASN A 250 -6.38 21.66 24.22
CA ASN A 250 -5.22 20.77 24.28
C ASN A 250 -5.36 19.70 25.35
N LYS A 251 -5.99 20.00 26.49
CA LYS A 251 -6.32 19.01 27.52
C LYS A 251 -7.34 17.99 27.00
N LEU A 252 -8.37 18.42 26.27
CA LEU A 252 -9.33 17.50 25.63
C LEU A 252 -8.66 16.64 24.56
N ARG A 253 -7.82 17.23 23.69
CA ARG A 253 -7.07 16.51 22.66
C ARG A 253 -6.16 15.42 23.23
N SER A 254 -5.52 15.66 24.37
CA SER A 254 -4.59 14.70 24.98
C SER A 254 -5.22 13.39 25.45
N VAL A 255 -6.55 13.32 25.56
CA VAL A 255 -7.29 12.13 25.97
C VAL A 255 -8.30 11.66 24.92
N ALA A 256 -8.41 12.36 23.80
CA ALA A 256 -9.39 12.05 22.76
C ALA A 256 -8.87 11.02 21.77
N THR A 257 -9.77 10.14 21.35
CA THR A 257 -9.65 9.32 20.15
C THR A 257 -10.64 9.84 19.11
N TYR A 258 -10.17 10.10 17.91
CA TYR A 258 -11.00 10.49 16.77
C TYR A 258 -10.94 9.39 15.71
N TYR A 259 -12.06 8.75 15.48
CA TYR A 259 -12.24 7.74 14.43
C TYR A 259 -13.19 8.27 13.37
N HIS A 260 -12.82 8.12 12.10
CA HIS A 260 -13.69 8.55 11.00
C HIS A 260 -13.52 7.67 9.76
N GLU A 261 -14.65 7.27 9.19
CA GLU A 261 -14.74 6.54 7.93
C GLU A 261 -15.31 7.48 6.86
N TYR A 262 -14.68 7.51 5.67
CA TYR A 262 -15.24 8.27 4.57
C TYR A 262 -14.88 7.70 3.20
N SER A 263 -15.82 7.86 2.27
CA SER A 263 -15.70 7.36 0.92
C SER A 263 -14.91 8.32 0.02
N SER A 264 -14.55 7.84 -1.17
CA SER A 264 -13.98 8.68 -2.22
C SER A 264 -14.93 9.81 -2.69
N VAL A 265 -16.23 9.68 -2.40
CA VAL A 265 -17.23 10.71 -2.71
C VAL A 265 -16.93 12.05 -2.04
N GLU A 266 -16.37 12.03 -0.82
CA GLU A 266 -15.98 13.24 -0.10
C GLU A 266 -14.87 14.04 -0.83
N ASN A 267 -14.20 13.43 -1.78
CA ASN A 267 -13.18 14.05 -2.61
C ASN A 267 -13.63 14.30 -4.06
N VAL A 268 -14.93 14.18 -4.33
CA VAL A 268 -15.50 14.29 -5.69
C VAL A 268 -15.20 15.63 -6.37
N GLN A 269 -15.04 16.70 -5.60
CA GLN A 269 -14.70 18.03 -6.16
C GLN A 269 -13.33 18.05 -6.85
N LEU A 270 -12.39 17.20 -6.42
CA LEU A 270 -11.08 17.04 -7.06
C LEU A 270 -11.04 15.89 -8.06
N LEU A 271 -11.77 14.82 -7.81
CA LEU A 271 -11.77 13.62 -8.65
C LEU A 271 -12.70 13.73 -9.86
N GLY A 272 -13.76 14.53 -9.73
CA GLY A 272 -14.86 14.58 -10.68
C GLY A 272 -15.86 13.42 -10.51
N GLU A 273 -17.13 13.63 -10.87
CA GLU A 273 -18.15 12.57 -10.80
C GLU A 273 -17.85 11.42 -11.75
N GLN A 274 -17.21 11.73 -12.89
CA GLN A 274 -16.89 10.73 -13.89
C GLN A 274 -15.97 9.64 -13.30
N TYR A 275 -14.99 10.01 -12.47
CA TYR A 275 -14.14 9.04 -11.76
C TYR A 275 -14.98 8.02 -10.96
N LEU A 276 -15.99 8.48 -10.21
CA LEU A 276 -16.83 7.59 -9.41
C LEU A 276 -17.70 6.66 -10.28
N ARG A 277 -18.22 7.18 -11.40
CA ARG A 277 -18.98 6.39 -12.38
C ARG A 277 -18.12 5.30 -13.01
N ASP A 278 -16.90 5.66 -13.39
CA ASP A 278 -15.93 4.75 -13.99
C ASP A 278 -15.50 3.67 -12.99
N MET A 279 -15.22 4.06 -11.73
CA MET A 279 -14.92 3.09 -10.69
C MET A 279 -16.07 2.13 -10.41
N LYS A 280 -17.32 2.62 -10.38
CA LYS A 280 -18.52 1.78 -10.21
C LYS A 280 -18.72 0.81 -11.37
N ARG A 281 -18.36 1.24 -12.58
CA ARG A 281 -18.48 0.45 -13.80
C ARG A 281 -17.40 -0.63 -13.91
N ASN A 282 -16.18 -0.32 -13.48
CA ASN A 282 -14.98 -1.11 -13.76
C ASN A 282 -14.52 -1.98 -12.59
N LEU A 283 -14.95 -1.68 -11.36
CA LEU A 283 -14.62 -2.48 -10.18
C LEU A 283 -15.71 -3.50 -9.91
N THR A 284 -15.33 -4.65 -9.34
CA THR A 284 -16.34 -5.56 -8.79
C THR A 284 -17.17 -4.84 -7.73
N PRO A 285 -18.44 -5.18 -7.53
CA PRO A 285 -19.28 -4.57 -6.50
C PRO A 285 -18.62 -4.54 -5.13
N LEU A 286 -17.94 -5.63 -4.75
CA LEU A 286 -17.22 -5.74 -3.49
C LEU A 286 -16.06 -4.75 -3.39
N THR A 287 -15.22 -4.68 -4.43
CA THR A 287 -14.08 -3.75 -4.46
C THR A 287 -14.56 -2.29 -4.48
N PHE A 288 -15.61 -1.99 -5.23
CA PHE A 288 -16.21 -0.65 -5.23
C PHE A 288 -16.70 -0.27 -3.84
N GLN A 289 -17.46 -1.16 -3.17
CA GLN A 289 -17.97 -0.91 -1.83
C GLN A 289 -16.87 -0.73 -0.79
N THR A 290 -15.82 -1.56 -0.81
CA THR A 290 -14.73 -1.46 0.17
C THR A 290 -13.74 -0.35 -0.14
N SER A 291 -13.21 -0.32 -1.36
CA SER A 291 -12.07 0.56 -1.69
C SER A 291 -12.48 1.97 -2.09
N ILE A 292 -13.71 2.17 -2.62
CA ILE A 292 -14.21 3.48 -3.02
C ILE A 292 -15.21 4.02 -2.02
N MET A 293 -16.23 3.23 -1.66
CA MET A 293 -17.29 3.67 -0.75
C MET A 293 -16.92 3.52 0.73
N CYS A 294 -15.79 2.87 1.03
CA CYS A 294 -15.30 2.66 2.39
C CYS A 294 -16.32 1.95 3.30
N GLN A 295 -17.12 1.04 2.73
CA GLN A 295 -18.14 0.34 3.49
C GLN A 295 -17.57 -0.91 4.16
N LYS A 296 -17.91 -1.09 5.44
CA LYS A 296 -17.67 -2.36 6.15
C LYS A 296 -18.50 -3.45 5.49
N ILE A 297 -17.84 -4.40 4.86
CA ILE A 297 -18.51 -5.58 4.33
C ILE A 297 -18.12 -6.75 5.20
N GLY A 298 -19.12 -7.51 5.63
CA GLY A 298 -18.85 -8.83 6.18
C GLY A 298 -18.06 -9.61 5.14
N ILE A 299 -16.86 -10.11 5.50
CA ILE A 299 -15.98 -10.86 4.61
C ILE A 299 -16.86 -11.89 3.93
N ALA A 300 -16.98 -11.80 2.60
CA ALA A 300 -17.74 -12.77 1.84
C ALA A 300 -17.06 -14.13 2.05
N ARG A 301 -17.70 -15.00 2.84
CA ARG A 301 -17.29 -16.41 2.97
C ARG A 301 -17.36 -17.14 1.63
N ASP A 302 -17.93 -16.51 0.61
CA ASP A 302 -18.32 -17.07 -0.68
C ASP A 302 -17.49 -16.51 -1.86
N GLY A 303 -16.26 -16.03 -1.65
CA GLY A 303 -15.34 -15.67 -2.72
C GLY A 303 -14.82 -16.91 -3.47
N PHE A 304 -14.32 -16.72 -4.70
CA PHE A 304 -13.75 -17.82 -5.49
C PHE A 304 -12.55 -18.49 -4.80
N TYR A 305 -11.78 -17.74 -4.02
CA TYR A 305 -10.64 -18.23 -3.23
C TYR A 305 -10.97 -18.24 -1.73
N SER A 306 -12.09 -18.87 -1.37
CA SER A 306 -12.67 -18.85 -0.02
C SER A 306 -11.76 -19.39 1.09
N SER A 307 -10.79 -20.25 0.75
CA SER A 307 -9.84 -20.84 1.70
C SER A 307 -8.56 -20.01 1.88
N MET A 308 -8.37 -18.93 1.11
CA MET A 308 -7.24 -18.03 1.29
C MET A 308 -7.32 -17.31 2.63
N LYS A 309 -6.24 -17.34 3.42
CA LYS A 309 -6.12 -16.71 4.73
C LYS A 309 -4.99 -15.67 4.72
N GLU A 310 -4.94 -14.87 5.76
CA GLU A 310 -3.85 -13.90 5.94
C GLU A 310 -2.47 -14.57 6.06
N ASP A 311 -2.44 -15.77 6.63
CA ASP A 311 -1.20 -16.54 6.81
C ASP A 311 -0.60 -17.03 5.48
N HIS A 312 -1.34 -16.99 4.38
CA HIS A 312 -0.83 -17.26 3.03
C HIS A 312 -0.10 -16.07 2.39
N LYS A 313 0.15 -15.01 3.17
CA LYS A 313 0.87 -13.82 2.73
C LYS A 313 2.06 -13.60 3.65
N TYR A 314 3.20 -13.33 3.08
CA TYR A 314 4.44 -13.09 3.82
C TYR A 314 5.16 -11.85 3.29
N ASN A 315 6.11 -11.36 4.08
CA ASN A 315 7.05 -10.33 3.70
C ASN A 315 8.45 -10.92 3.84
N ASP A 316 9.25 -10.83 2.81
CA ASP A 316 10.63 -11.29 2.82
C ASP A 316 11.49 -10.44 1.90
N SER A 317 12.19 -9.46 2.51
CA SER A 317 13.01 -8.47 1.81
C SER A 317 14.47 -8.57 2.21
N ASP A 318 15.35 -8.28 1.27
CA ASP A 318 16.75 -8.01 1.55
C ASP A 318 16.91 -6.55 1.97
N PHE A 319 16.97 -6.32 3.29
CA PHE A 319 17.07 -4.97 3.84
C PHE A 319 18.41 -4.31 3.55
N GLU A 320 19.49 -5.07 3.58
CA GLU A 320 20.83 -4.54 3.29
C GLU A 320 20.88 -4.00 1.86
N TYR A 321 20.32 -4.74 0.92
CA TYR A 321 20.21 -4.27 -0.45
C TYR A 321 19.32 -3.03 -0.59
N LEU A 322 18.16 -3.01 0.09
CA LEU A 322 17.23 -1.88 0.04
C LEU A 322 17.82 -0.63 0.69
N ASP A 323 18.51 -0.76 1.82
CA ASP A 323 19.16 0.35 2.50
C ASP A 323 20.28 0.95 1.63
N ASN A 324 21.03 0.13 0.91
CA ASN A 324 22.07 0.57 -0.02
C ASN A 324 21.55 1.34 -1.24
N LEU A 325 20.31 1.11 -1.67
CA LEU A 325 19.70 1.90 -2.75
C LEU A 325 19.42 3.35 -2.33
N GLY A 326 19.20 3.59 -1.03
CA GLY A 326 18.88 4.90 -0.49
C GLY A 326 17.51 5.43 -0.95
N TYR A 327 17.21 6.70 -0.64
CA TYR A 327 15.91 7.33 -0.92
C TYR A 327 15.85 8.11 -2.24
N GLU A 328 16.91 8.12 -3.01
CA GLU A 328 17.01 8.87 -4.27
C GLU A 328 16.93 7.97 -5.51
N PHE A 329 16.76 6.66 -5.30
CA PHE A 329 16.64 5.73 -6.41
C PHE A 329 15.28 5.84 -7.12
N ALA A 330 15.28 5.61 -8.42
CA ALA A 330 14.04 5.43 -9.16
C ALA A 330 13.46 4.04 -8.87
N PRO A 331 12.13 3.89 -8.72
CA PRO A 331 11.49 2.58 -8.51
C PRO A 331 11.87 1.54 -9.57
N GLU A 332 12.13 2.00 -10.80
CA GLU A 332 12.58 1.17 -11.93
C GLU A 332 13.98 0.58 -11.73
N ALA A 333 14.80 1.13 -10.85
CA ALA A 333 16.12 0.60 -10.51
C ALA A 333 16.07 -0.64 -9.60
N MET A 334 14.90 -0.92 -9.01
CA MET A 334 14.72 -2.07 -8.14
C MET A 334 14.68 -3.37 -8.94
N ASP A 335 15.37 -4.40 -8.47
CA ASP A 335 15.43 -5.73 -9.07
C ASP A 335 15.29 -6.86 -8.04
N CYS A 336 15.40 -8.11 -8.49
CA CYS A 336 15.19 -9.30 -7.68
C CYS A 336 16.20 -9.49 -6.53
N ARG A 337 17.23 -8.64 -6.41
CA ARG A 337 18.12 -8.65 -5.25
C ARG A 337 17.42 -8.17 -3.99
N ALA A 338 16.31 -7.46 -4.14
CA ALA A 338 15.45 -7.06 -3.05
C ALA A 338 14.63 -8.22 -2.43
N ASP A 339 14.61 -9.38 -3.06
CA ASP A 339 13.76 -10.52 -2.67
C ASP A 339 14.62 -11.63 -2.04
N ARG A 340 14.40 -11.93 -0.76
CA ARG A 340 15.09 -13.02 -0.04
C ARG A 340 14.47 -14.39 -0.29
N ASP A 341 13.21 -14.43 -0.69
CA ASP A 341 12.43 -15.64 -0.98
C ASP A 341 12.76 -16.26 -2.34
N LEU A 342 13.56 -15.57 -3.17
CA LEU A 342 14.00 -16.03 -4.47
C LEU A 342 15.24 -16.92 -4.36
N ASP A 343 15.12 -18.19 -4.75
CA ASP A 343 16.28 -19.04 -5.01
C ASP A 343 16.86 -18.71 -6.40
N ARG A 344 18.01 -18.02 -6.42
CA ARG A 344 18.62 -17.49 -7.64
C ARG A 344 19.19 -18.57 -8.58
N TYR A 345 19.28 -19.81 -8.13
CA TYR A 345 19.85 -20.93 -8.89
C TYR A 345 18.78 -21.90 -9.44
N ARG A 346 17.51 -21.65 -9.14
CA ARG A 346 16.40 -22.46 -9.62
C ARG A 346 15.61 -21.73 -10.70
N PRO A 347 15.00 -22.46 -11.67
CA PRO A 347 14.11 -21.87 -12.65
C PRO A 347 12.95 -21.12 -12.00
N ILE A 348 12.45 -20.10 -12.70
CA ILE A 348 11.24 -19.38 -12.32
C ILE A 348 10.06 -19.97 -13.10
N CYS A 349 9.03 -20.42 -12.39
CA CYS A 349 7.78 -20.85 -13.00
C CYS A 349 6.89 -19.63 -13.26
N ILE A 350 6.24 -19.57 -14.42
CA ILE A 350 5.29 -18.51 -14.75
C ILE A 350 3.97 -19.06 -15.25
N GLY A 351 2.89 -18.35 -14.88
CA GLY A 351 1.59 -18.40 -15.52
C GLY A 351 1.27 -17.04 -16.10
N MET A 352 0.56 -17.00 -17.23
CA MET A 352 0.22 -15.76 -17.91
C MET A 352 -1.27 -15.71 -18.23
N ASP A 353 -1.78 -14.48 -18.34
CA ASP A 353 -3.09 -14.18 -18.90
C ASP A 353 -2.94 -13.13 -20.01
N TYR A 354 -3.65 -13.33 -21.13
CA TYR A 354 -3.46 -12.57 -22.36
C TYR A 354 -4.77 -11.90 -22.74
N ASN A 355 -4.88 -10.60 -22.52
CA ASN A 355 -6.05 -9.82 -22.87
C ASN A 355 -5.69 -8.59 -23.74
N ALA A 356 -6.68 -8.05 -24.42
CA ALA A 356 -6.48 -6.91 -25.31
C ALA A 356 -5.92 -5.70 -24.56
N ASN A 357 -6.36 -5.47 -23.32
CA ASN A 357 -6.12 -4.22 -22.60
C ASN A 357 -5.25 -4.38 -21.35
N ILE A 358 -5.04 -5.60 -20.87
CA ILE A 358 -4.11 -5.91 -19.80
C ILE A 358 -3.52 -7.30 -20.01
N ASN A 359 -2.21 -7.45 -19.79
CA ASN A 359 -1.54 -8.73 -19.83
C ASN A 359 -0.77 -8.94 -18.53
N TRP A 360 -0.81 -10.15 -17.99
CA TRP A 360 -0.20 -10.50 -16.72
C TRP A 360 0.84 -11.62 -16.83
N ILE A 361 1.90 -11.50 -16.04
CA ILE A 361 2.79 -12.61 -15.63
C ILE A 361 2.71 -12.76 -14.13
N VAL A 362 2.47 -13.96 -13.64
CA VAL A 362 2.64 -14.33 -12.24
C VAL A 362 3.81 -15.29 -12.14
N ALA A 363 4.86 -14.88 -11.41
CA ALA A 363 6.09 -15.63 -11.22
C ALA A 363 6.10 -16.32 -9.85
N GLY A 364 6.56 -17.58 -9.81
CA GLY A 364 6.67 -18.31 -8.57
C GLY A 364 7.74 -19.41 -8.62
N GLN A 365 8.11 -19.90 -7.45
CA GLN A 365 8.99 -21.05 -7.29
C GLN A 365 8.36 -22.06 -6.32
N PRO A 366 8.14 -23.33 -6.74
CA PRO A 366 7.70 -24.37 -5.84
C PRO A 366 8.84 -24.81 -4.91
N ASP A 367 8.58 -24.86 -3.61
CA ASP A 367 9.45 -25.51 -2.62
C ASP A 367 8.80 -26.81 -2.17
N GLU A 368 9.24 -27.90 -2.75
CA GLU A 368 8.70 -29.23 -2.47
C GLU A 368 9.02 -29.75 -1.07
N ARG A 369 10.10 -29.26 -0.45
CA ARG A 369 10.50 -29.67 0.92
C ARG A 369 9.53 -29.11 1.95
N LEU A 370 9.05 -27.89 1.70
CA LEU A 370 8.09 -27.21 2.56
C LEU A 370 6.64 -27.40 2.10
N GLY A 371 6.40 -28.06 0.95
CA GLY A 371 5.06 -28.17 0.35
C GLY A 371 4.45 -26.82 0.00
N ARG A 372 5.24 -25.87 -0.52
CA ARG A 372 4.83 -24.49 -0.76
C ARG A 372 5.07 -24.08 -2.21
N LEU A 373 4.16 -23.25 -2.75
CA LEU A 373 4.42 -22.44 -3.92
C LEU A 373 4.62 -20.99 -3.44
N ASN A 374 5.85 -20.50 -3.52
CA ASN A 374 6.14 -19.10 -3.28
C ASN A 374 5.78 -18.29 -4.53
N VAL A 375 4.72 -17.50 -4.47
CA VAL A 375 4.35 -16.53 -5.51
C VAL A 375 5.21 -15.28 -5.28
N LEU A 376 6.29 -15.20 -6.05
CA LEU A 376 7.38 -14.25 -5.85
C LEU A 376 6.97 -12.84 -6.25
N LYS A 377 6.49 -12.68 -7.51
CA LYS A 377 6.12 -11.37 -8.05
C LYS A 377 5.14 -11.50 -9.20
N SER A 378 4.25 -10.53 -9.27
CA SER A 378 3.36 -10.34 -10.41
C SER A 378 3.76 -9.08 -11.20
N PHE A 379 3.59 -9.16 -12.52
CA PHE A 379 3.84 -8.09 -13.46
C PHE A 379 2.61 -7.92 -14.35
N TYR A 380 2.32 -6.69 -14.75
CA TYR A 380 1.30 -6.43 -15.76
C TYR A 380 1.62 -5.19 -16.58
N VAL A 381 1.12 -5.19 -17.81
CA VAL A 381 1.14 -4.03 -18.72
C VAL A 381 -0.24 -3.77 -19.27
N LYS A 382 -0.54 -2.53 -19.57
CA LYS A 382 -1.87 -2.08 -20.01
C LYS A 382 -1.81 -1.45 -21.39
N TYR A 383 -2.95 -1.51 -22.09
CA TYR A 383 -3.24 -0.80 -23.34
C TYR A 383 -2.21 -1.03 -24.44
N GLU A 384 -1.50 0.01 -24.88
CA GLU A 384 -0.51 -0.05 -25.98
C GLU A 384 0.70 -0.92 -25.64
N ARG A 385 1.00 -1.09 -24.36
CA ARG A 385 2.06 -1.99 -23.91
C ARG A 385 1.55 -3.43 -23.94
N LYS A 386 2.22 -4.28 -24.69
CA LYS A 386 1.81 -5.67 -24.95
C LYS A 386 2.82 -6.67 -24.40
N ILE A 387 2.68 -7.93 -24.78
CA ILE A 387 3.53 -9.05 -24.34
C ILE A 387 5.03 -8.73 -24.39
N PRO A 388 5.60 -8.12 -25.45
CA PRO A 388 7.03 -7.80 -25.45
C PRO A 388 7.47 -6.87 -24.32
N ALA A 389 6.66 -5.84 -24.02
CA ALA A 389 6.95 -4.93 -22.93
C ALA A 389 6.84 -5.62 -21.55
N LEU A 390 5.88 -6.54 -21.40
CA LEU A 390 5.69 -7.31 -20.16
C LEU A 390 6.88 -8.26 -19.91
N VAL A 391 7.33 -8.97 -20.95
CA VAL A 391 8.51 -9.85 -20.87
C VAL A 391 9.76 -9.03 -20.58
N ALA A 392 9.94 -7.87 -21.21
CA ALA A 392 11.06 -6.98 -20.95
C ALA A 392 11.10 -6.50 -19.48
N GLU A 393 9.96 -6.17 -18.87
CA GLU A 393 9.88 -5.82 -17.44
C GLU A 393 10.27 -7.00 -16.54
N PHE A 394 9.78 -8.19 -16.83
CA PHE A 394 10.18 -9.41 -16.12
C PHE A 394 11.69 -9.62 -16.22
N CYS A 395 12.26 -9.61 -17.42
CA CYS A 395 13.68 -9.85 -17.66
C CYS A 395 14.56 -8.77 -17.00
N ARG A 396 14.13 -7.51 -17.01
CA ARG A 396 14.79 -6.41 -16.31
C ARG A 396 14.82 -6.66 -14.81
N TYR A 397 13.66 -7.00 -14.21
CA TYR A 397 13.57 -7.25 -12.78
C TYR A 397 14.43 -8.43 -12.33
N TYR A 398 14.41 -9.53 -13.08
CA TYR A 398 15.20 -10.73 -12.80
C TYR A 398 16.60 -10.72 -13.47
N SER A 399 17.12 -9.53 -13.82
CA SER A 399 18.44 -9.39 -14.46
C SER A 399 19.57 -9.99 -13.62
N ALA A 400 19.50 -9.89 -12.29
CA ALA A 400 20.47 -10.45 -11.34
C ALA A 400 20.21 -11.92 -10.96
N HIS A 401 19.21 -12.58 -11.56
CA HIS A 401 18.93 -14.00 -11.34
C HIS A 401 19.91 -14.88 -12.12
N ASN A 402 20.52 -15.86 -11.45
CA ASN A 402 21.58 -16.67 -12.07
C ASN A 402 21.04 -17.72 -13.04
N CYS A 403 19.92 -18.35 -12.70
CA CYS A 403 19.27 -19.35 -13.56
C CYS A 403 18.38 -18.67 -14.60
N LYS A 404 18.88 -18.48 -15.82
CA LYS A 404 18.12 -17.85 -16.91
C LYS A 404 17.14 -18.81 -17.58
N THR A 405 16.41 -19.58 -16.80
CA THR A 405 15.39 -20.53 -17.28
C THR A 405 14.02 -20.19 -16.69
N VAL A 406 13.03 -20.09 -17.58
CA VAL A 406 11.62 -19.91 -17.25
C VAL A 406 10.85 -21.19 -17.61
N VAL A 407 10.09 -21.69 -16.65
CA VAL A 407 9.11 -22.75 -16.89
C VAL A 407 7.75 -22.10 -17.16
N PHE A 408 7.31 -22.17 -18.39
CA PHE A 408 6.10 -21.48 -18.85
C PHE A 408 4.92 -22.46 -18.93
N TYR A 409 3.99 -22.33 -17.98
CA TYR A 409 2.75 -23.08 -18.00
C TYR A 409 1.70 -22.36 -18.84
N TYR A 410 1.04 -23.09 -19.75
CA TYR A 410 0.02 -22.53 -20.63
C TYR A 410 -1.07 -23.56 -20.95
N ASP A 411 -2.28 -23.09 -21.20
CA ASP A 411 -3.38 -23.89 -21.72
C ASP A 411 -3.62 -23.59 -23.21
N THR A 412 -4.62 -24.22 -23.82
CA THR A 412 -4.92 -24.06 -25.24
C THR A 412 -5.32 -22.65 -25.65
N THR A 413 -5.63 -21.73 -24.71
CA THR A 413 -5.90 -20.33 -25.02
C THR A 413 -4.66 -19.60 -25.56
N ALA A 414 -3.46 -20.04 -25.17
CA ALA A 414 -2.19 -19.51 -25.67
C ALA A 414 -1.94 -19.81 -27.16
N LEU A 415 -2.64 -20.79 -27.71
CA LEU A 415 -2.48 -21.22 -29.11
C LEU A 415 -3.29 -20.36 -30.11
N GLY A 416 -4.09 -19.41 -29.62
CA GLY A 416 -4.97 -18.57 -30.44
C GLY A 416 -6.24 -19.29 -30.93
N SER A 417 -7.17 -18.53 -31.51
CA SER A 417 -8.38 -19.11 -32.09
C SER A 417 -8.12 -19.56 -33.53
N ASN A 418 -8.48 -20.78 -33.87
CA ASN A 418 -8.36 -21.38 -35.23
C ASN A 418 -9.17 -20.67 -36.33
N TYR A 419 -9.78 -19.51 -36.06
CA TYR A 419 -10.68 -18.81 -36.96
C TYR A 419 -10.04 -17.77 -37.87
N ALA A 420 -8.75 -17.47 -37.73
CA ALA A 420 -8.06 -16.49 -38.58
C ALA A 420 -6.81 -17.11 -39.19
N VAL A 421 -6.68 -17.00 -40.50
CA VAL A 421 -5.55 -17.47 -41.34
C VAL A 421 -4.19 -16.83 -40.94
N ASN A 422 -4.20 -15.87 -40.01
CA ASN A 422 -3.03 -15.19 -39.45
C ASN A 422 -3.08 -15.13 -37.90
N SER A 423 -3.60 -16.17 -37.22
CA SER A 423 -3.60 -16.21 -35.76
C SER A 423 -2.16 -16.28 -35.23
N ILE A 424 -1.73 -15.22 -34.58
CA ILE A 424 -0.45 -15.20 -33.87
C ILE A 424 -0.59 -16.17 -32.69
N ASP A 425 0.23 -17.20 -32.68
CA ASP A 425 0.39 -18.11 -31.53
C ASP A 425 1.11 -17.33 -30.42
N PHE A 426 0.38 -16.95 -29.38
CA PHE A 426 0.94 -16.21 -28.23
C PHE A 426 2.10 -16.95 -27.58
N ARG A 427 2.07 -18.27 -27.56
CA ARG A 427 3.15 -19.09 -27.02
C ARG A 427 4.48 -18.82 -27.73
N TYR A 428 4.49 -18.82 -29.08
CA TYR A 428 5.72 -18.53 -29.85
C TYR A 428 6.19 -17.10 -29.61
N THR A 429 5.30 -16.14 -29.58
CA THR A 429 5.64 -14.73 -29.29
C THR A 429 6.30 -14.60 -27.93
N ILE A 430 5.78 -15.29 -26.91
CA ILE A 430 6.31 -15.25 -25.54
C ILE A 430 7.70 -15.90 -25.49
N ILE A 431 7.85 -17.07 -26.09
CA ILE A 431 9.13 -17.78 -26.13
C ILE A 431 10.19 -16.93 -26.84
N ASP A 432 9.88 -16.42 -28.02
CA ASP A 432 10.79 -15.57 -28.82
C ASP A 432 11.22 -14.30 -28.06
N GLU A 433 10.28 -13.65 -27.34
CA GLU A 433 10.61 -12.48 -26.53
C GLU A 433 11.52 -12.81 -25.35
N PHE A 434 11.30 -13.91 -24.63
CA PHE A 434 12.20 -14.34 -23.57
C PHE A 434 13.61 -14.69 -24.11
N GLU A 435 13.68 -15.39 -25.24
CA GLU A 435 14.94 -15.77 -25.89
C GLU A 435 15.73 -14.55 -26.37
N LYS A 436 15.08 -13.51 -26.89
CA LYS A 436 15.71 -12.22 -27.22
C LYS A 436 16.38 -11.57 -26.01
N HIS A 437 15.86 -11.80 -24.82
CA HIS A 437 16.42 -11.30 -23.56
C HIS A 437 17.41 -12.30 -22.90
N GLY A 438 17.81 -13.37 -23.61
CA GLY A 438 18.78 -14.35 -23.13
C GLY A 438 18.24 -15.34 -22.11
N TRP A 439 16.92 -15.53 -22.06
CA TRP A 439 16.27 -16.52 -21.20
C TRP A 439 15.90 -17.77 -22.00
N HIS A 440 16.13 -18.92 -21.40
CA HIS A 440 15.65 -20.19 -21.94
C HIS A 440 14.24 -20.48 -21.42
N VAL A 441 13.31 -20.83 -22.32
CA VAL A 441 11.92 -21.15 -21.94
C VAL A 441 11.66 -22.64 -22.08
N VAL A 442 11.12 -23.22 -21.03
CA VAL A 442 10.59 -24.61 -21.02
C VAL A 442 9.07 -24.53 -21.03
N PRO A 443 8.42 -24.67 -22.20
CA PRO A 443 6.97 -24.60 -22.30
C PRO A 443 6.34 -25.92 -21.83
N ILE A 444 5.39 -25.83 -20.89
CA ILE A 444 4.65 -27.00 -20.38
C ILE A 444 3.15 -26.82 -20.64
N PRO A 445 2.57 -27.61 -21.57
CA PRO A 445 1.14 -27.53 -21.86
C PRO A 445 0.30 -28.15 -20.75
N LEU A 446 -0.75 -27.47 -20.35
CA LEU A 446 -1.74 -27.94 -19.38
C LEU A 446 -2.97 -28.60 -20.05
N GLY A 447 -3.10 -28.46 -21.36
CA GLY A 447 -4.24 -28.94 -22.13
C GLY A 447 -5.35 -27.89 -22.20
N ASN A 448 -6.60 -28.36 -22.22
CA ASN A 448 -7.75 -27.46 -22.23
C ASN A 448 -7.91 -26.71 -20.90
N PRO A 449 -8.44 -25.49 -20.92
CA PRO A 449 -8.72 -24.75 -19.69
C PRO A 449 -9.53 -25.59 -18.70
N MET A 450 -9.05 -25.65 -17.46
CA MET A 450 -9.74 -26.37 -16.39
C MET A 450 -11.10 -25.72 -16.11
N ARG A 451 -12.14 -26.52 -15.88
CA ARG A 451 -13.47 -26.03 -15.54
C ARG A 451 -13.44 -25.22 -14.23
N HIS A 452 -14.29 -24.21 -14.14
CA HIS A 452 -14.29 -23.32 -12.97
C HIS A 452 -14.57 -24.02 -11.65
N ASP A 453 -15.44 -25.02 -11.63
CA ASP A 453 -15.73 -25.85 -10.45
C ASP A 453 -14.54 -26.71 -10.01
N GLU A 454 -13.83 -27.33 -10.96
CA GLU A 454 -12.61 -28.09 -10.70
C GLU A 454 -11.48 -27.19 -10.22
N LYS A 455 -11.31 -26.02 -10.88
CA LYS A 455 -10.33 -24.99 -10.53
C LYS A 455 -10.58 -24.47 -9.11
N TYR A 456 -11.83 -24.14 -8.77
CA TYR A 456 -12.23 -23.73 -7.44
C TYR A 456 -11.83 -24.76 -6.38
N ASN A 457 -12.17 -26.03 -6.60
CA ASN A 457 -11.86 -27.10 -5.66
C ASN A 457 -10.35 -27.32 -5.52
N LEU A 458 -9.60 -27.37 -6.63
CA LEU A 458 -8.16 -27.57 -6.61
C LEU A 458 -7.45 -26.47 -5.83
N ILE A 459 -7.74 -25.20 -6.12
CA ILE A 459 -7.02 -24.07 -5.52
C ILE A 459 -7.39 -23.92 -4.03
N ASN A 460 -8.67 -24.05 -3.68
CA ASN A 460 -9.09 -23.94 -2.28
C ASN A 460 -8.56 -25.10 -1.42
N ARG A 461 -8.42 -26.32 -1.98
CA ARG A 461 -7.73 -27.41 -1.30
C ARG A 461 -6.25 -27.10 -1.10
N GLY A 462 -5.61 -26.42 -2.07
CA GLY A 462 -4.23 -25.94 -1.93
C GLY A 462 -4.09 -24.95 -0.78
N PHE A 463 -4.94 -23.94 -0.71
CA PHE A 463 -4.97 -23.00 0.42
C PHE A 463 -5.32 -23.67 1.76
N ALA A 464 -6.06 -24.77 1.75
CA ALA A 464 -6.33 -25.55 2.94
C ALA A 464 -5.17 -26.49 3.35
N GLY A 465 -4.07 -26.55 2.58
CA GLY A 465 -2.94 -27.45 2.83
C GLY A 465 -3.24 -28.93 2.52
N LEU A 466 -4.22 -29.19 1.66
CA LEU A 466 -4.68 -30.54 1.29
C LEU A 466 -4.13 -31.04 -0.05
N ASN A 467 -3.33 -30.23 -0.72
CA ASN A 467 -2.65 -30.56 -1.97
C ASN A 467 -1.13 -30.66 -1.72
N ARG A 468 -0.37 -31.00 -2.75
CA ARG A 468 1.08 -31.06 -2.70
C ARG A 468 1.71 -29.71 -2.38
N LEU A 469 1.16 -28.62 -2.93
CA LEU A 469 1.65 -27.27 -2.73
C LEU A 469 0.57 -26.37 -2.13
N THR A 470 0.95 -25.62 -1.10
CA THR A 470 0.14 -24.51 -0.56
C THR A 470 0.68 -23.20 -1.11
N PRO A 471 -0.14 -22.35 -1.77
CA PRO A 471 0.34 -21.09 -2.32
C PRO A 471 0.54 -20.03 -1.22
N TYR A 472 1.67 -19.35 -1.27
CA TYR A 472 2.02 -18.24 -0.40
C TYR A 472 2.48 -17.05 -1.24
N PHE A 473 1.99 -15.86 -0.94
CA PHE A 473 2.25 -14.65 -1.73
C PHE A 473 3.24 -13.74 -1.01
N ASN A 474 4.31 -13.35 -1.72
CA ASN A 474 5.16 -12.24 -1.29
C ASN A 474 4.36 -10.94 -1.43
N ARG A 475 3.95 -10.35 -0.29
CA ARG A 475 3.06 -9.20 -0.24
C ARG A 475 3.63 -7.98 -0.93
N GLN A 476 4.92 -7.73 -0.80
CA GLN A 476 5.58 -6.56 -1.38
C GLN A 476 5.51 -6.49 -2.90
N ASN A 477 5.44 -7.66 -3.54
CA ASN A 477 5.55 -7.82 -4.97
C ASN A 477 4.23 -8.21 -5.65
N ASN A 478 3.15 -8.44 -4.85
CA ASN A 478 1.89 -8.97 -5.34
C ASN A 478 0.66 -8.24 -4.77
N ASP A 479 0.77 -6.96 -4.38
CA ASP A 479 -0.33 -6.23 -3.74
C ASP A 479 -1.61 -6.22 -4.60
N ASP A 480 -1.50 -5.90 -5.88
CA ASP A 480 -2.65 -5.86 -6.79
C ASP A 480 -3.21 -7.27 -7.06
N LEU A 481 -2.34 -8.27 -7.24
CA LEU A 481 -2.75 -9.67 -7.40
C LEU A 481 -3.46 -10.20 -6.14
N ILE A 482 -2.91 -9.96 -4.96
CA ILE A 482 -3.52 -10.37 -3.69
C ILE A 482 -4.92 -9.75 -3.57
N LEU A 483 -5.05 -8.47 -3.92
CA LEU A 483 -6.34 -7.80 -3.89
C LEU A 483 -7.32 -8.42 -4.89
N ALA A 484 -6.88 -8.70 -6.12
CA ALA A 484 -7.69 -9.37 -7.14
C ALA A 484 -8.15 -10.76 -6.68
N VAL A 485 -7.26 -11.58 -6.08
CA VAL A 485 -7.58 -12.90 -5.51
C VAL A 485 -8.62 -12.78 -4.38
N GLN A 486 -8.47 -11.81 -3.47
CA GLN A 486 -9.38 -11.62 -2.35
C GLN A 486 -10.77 -11.10 -2.75
N THR A 487 -10.85 -10.40 -3.87
CA THR A 487 -12.09 -9.79 -4.36
C THR A 487 -12.78 -10.57 -5.45
N ALA A 488 -12.14 -11.65 -5.96
CA ALA A 488 -12.72 -12.52 -6.97
C ALA A 488 -14.02 -13.17 -6.45
N GLY A 489 -15.13 -12.74 -6.99
CA GLY A 489 -16.47 -13.25 -6.65
C GLY A 489 -16.80 -14.55 -7.37
N VAL A 490 -17.99 -15.04 -7.05
CA VAL A 490 -18.59 -16.22 -7.65
C VAL A 490 -19.91 -15.84 -8.31
N SER A 491 -20.14 -16.33 -9.49
CA SER A 491 -21.43 -16.19 -10.18
C SER A 491 -21.98 -17.56 -10.61
N ARG A 492 -23.30 -17.63 -10.80
CA ARG A 492 -23.94 -18.81 -11.42
C ARG A 492 -24.03 -18.61 -12.93
N GLY A 493 -23.25 -19.41 -13.67
CA GLY A 493 -23.33 -19.47 -15.11
C GLY A 493 -24.28 -20.57 -15.61
N ARG A 494 -24.42 -20.71 -16.93
CA ARG A 494 -25.22 -21.78 -17.56
C ARG A 494 -24.75 -23.19 -17.21
N LEU A 495 -23.46 -23.36 -16.95
CA LEU A 495 -22.82 -24.63 -16.65
C LEU A 495 -22.54 -24.80 -15.14
N GLY A 496 -23.18 -24.00 -14.27
CA GLY A 496 -23.01 -24.05 -12.83
C GLY A 496 -22.19 -22.91 -12.26
N PHE A 497 -21.38 -23.20 -11.27
CA PHE A 497 -20.55 -22.27 -10.51
C PHE A 497 -19.33 -21.80 -11.31
N GLN A 498 -19.09 -20.48 -11.37
CA GLN A 498 -17.94 -19.91 -12.09
C GLN A 498 -17.39 -18.67 -11.37
N LYS A 499 -16.13 -18.34 -11.67
CA LYS A 499 -15.54 -17.06 -11.24
C LYS A 499 -16.34 -15.90 -11.85
N ASP A 500 -16.65 -14.88 -11.07
CA ASP A 500 -17.36 -13.71 -11.55
C ASP A 500 -16.43 -12.81 -12.39
N LYS A 501 -16.63 -12.83 -13.69
CA LYS A 501 -15.93 -12.04 -14.70
C LYS A 501 -16.75 -10.86 -15.24
N SER A 502 -17.81 -10.46 -14.54
CA SER A 502 -18.68 -9.37 -15.00
C SER A 502 -17.92 -8.05 -15.17
N GLY A 503 -16.89 -7.80 -14.35
CA GLY A 503 -16.03 -6.63 -14.45
C GLY A 503 -15.17 -6.56 -15.72
N GLU A 504 -14.85 -7.70 -16.35
CA GLU A 504 -14.02 -7.75 -17.56
C GLU A 504 -14.77 -7.31 -18.84
N LYS A 505 -16.10 -7.33 -18.80
CA LYS A 505 -16.97 -7.05 -19.97
C LYS A 505 -17.37 -5.58 -20.10
N LEU A 506 -16.97 -4.73 -19.19
CA LEU A 506 -17.33 -3.32 -19.18
C LEU A 506 -16.41 -2.51 -20.12
N ALA A 507 -16.96 -1.46 -20.73
CA ALA A 507 -16.15 -0.55 -21.54
C ALA A 507 -15.08 0.12 -20.66
N GLU A 508 -13.89 0.33 -21.22
CA GLU A 508 -12.70 0.74 -20.52
C GLU A 508 -12.30 2.16 -20.87
N THR A 509 -11.80 2.88 -19.89
CA THR A 509 -11.16 4.18 -20.04
C THR A 509 -9.70 4.08 -19.58
N GLU A 510 -8.83 5.00 -19.99
CA GLU A 510 -7.41 5.00 -19.61
C GLU A 510 -7.17 5.08 -18.09
N ASP A 511 -8.15 5.61 -17.36
CA ASP A 511 -8.09 5.72 -15.89
C ASP A 511 -8.53 4.45 -15.14
N ASP A 512 -8.94 3.40 -15.84
CA ASP A 512 -9.46 2.18 -15.24
C ASP A 512 -8.38 1.35 -14.57
N ARG A 513 -8.70 0.84 -13.39
CA ARG A 513 -7.80 -0.04 -12.63
C ARG A 513 -7.97 -1.49 -13.05
N LEU A 514 -7.54 -1.80 -14.27
CA LEU A 514 -7.63 -3.13 -14.85
C LEU A 514 -6.93 -4.19 -14.00
N GLU A 515 -5.87 -3.78 -13.28
CA GLU A 515 -5.10 -4.64 -12.37
C GLU A 515 -5.91 -5.21 -11.19
N LEU A 516 -7.09 -4.67 -10.92
CA LEU A 516 -7.97 -5.18 -9.86
C LEU A 516 -9.02 -6.16 -10.37
N ARG A 517 -9.05 -6.43 -11.68
CA ARG A 517 -9.92 -7.43 -12.30
C ARG A 517 -9.39 -8.84 -12.09
N THR A 518 -10.11 -9.80 -12.64
CA THR A 518 -9.79 -11.23 -12.49
C THR A 518 -8.68 -11.72 -13.41
N ASP A 519 -8.18 -10.92 -14.34
CA ASP A 519 -7.10 -11.27 -15.27
C ASP A 519 -5.85 -11.76 -14.54
N GLY A 520 -5.35 -11.02 -13.54
CA GLY A 520 -4.20 -11.46 -12.72
C GLY A 520 -4.46 -12.76 -11.97
N THR A 521 -5.73 -13.01 -11.59
CA THR A 521 -6.08 -14.27 -10.92
C THR A 521 -6.10 -15.47 -11.86
N ASP A 522 -6.37 -15.26 -13.16
CA ASP A 522 -6.29 -16.34 -14.15
C ASP A 522 -4.83 -16.71 -14.46
N ALA A 523 -3.92 -15.72 -14.50
CA ALA A 523 -2.49 -15.98 -14.56
C ALA A 523 -1.99 -16.77 -13.33
N PHE A 524 -2.45 -16.42 -12.12
CA PHE A 524 -2.14 -17.17 -10.90
C PHE A 524 -2.70 -18.60 -10.94
N ASP A 525 -3.94 -18.78 -11.37
CA ASP A 525 -4.56 -20.10 -11.53
C ASP A 525 -3.70 -21.00 -12.43
N THR A 526 -3.27 -20.47 -13.57
CA THR A 526 -2.43 -21.18 -14.54
C THR A 526 -1.09 -21.58 -13.92
N LEU A 527 -0.44 -20.68 -13.19
CA LEU A 527 0.80 -20.98 -12.45
C LEU A 527 0.58 -22.09 -11.42
N TYR A 528 -0.46 -21.97 -10.57
CA TYR A 528 -0.72 -22.91 -9.50
C TYR A 528 -1.06 -24.31 -10.04
N ILE A 529 -1.95 -24.39 -11.03
CA ILE A 529 -2.34 -25.65 -11.69
C ILE A 529 -1.11 -26.31 -12.32
N GLY A 530 -0.26 -25.52 -12.97
CA GLY A 530 0.98 -26.01 -13.58
C GLY A 530 1.93 -26.58 -12.54
N CYS A 531 2.26 -25.83 -11.52
CA CYS A 531 3.16 -26.26 -10.46
C CYS A 531 2.62 -27.47 -9.69
N GLU A 532 1.32 -27.55 -9.44
CA GLU A 532 0.68 -28.65 -8.71
C GLU A 532 0.64 -29.94 -9.54
N ASN A 533 0.17 -29.87 -10.80
CA ASN A 533 -0.16 -31.04 -11.62
C ASN A 533 0.96 -31.47 -12.58
N ARG A 534 1.88 -30.57 -12.93
CA ARG A 534 2.98 -30.77 -13.89
C ARG A 534 4.30 -30.23 -13.32
N PRO A 535 4.81 -30.80 -12.20
CA PRO A 535 6.04 -30.35 -11.58
C PRO A 535 7.21 -30.46 -12.57
N TYR A 536 8.00 -29.39 -12.66
CA TYR A 536 9.24 -29.41 -13.43
C TYR A 536 10.35 -30.07 -12.60
N SER A 537 10.83 -31.21 -13.06
CA SER A 537 11.84 -32.03 -12.36
C SER A 537 13.30 -31.73 -12.78
N GLY A 538 13.51 -30.76 -13.69
CA GLY A 538 14.85 -30.49 -14.24
C GLY A 538 15.36 -31.51 -15.24
N ALA A 539 14.68 -32.64 -15.45
CA ALA A 539 14.97 -33.56 -16.52
C ALA A 539 14.41 -33.04 -17.84
N ALA A 540 15.22 -32.96 -18.89
CA ALA A 540 14.78 -32.61 -20.22
C ALA A 540 13.62 -33.51 -20.64
N ILE A 541 12.44 -32.97 -20.91
CA ILE A 541 11.36 -33.66 -21.59
C ILE A 541 11.87 -33.84 -23.03
N ILE A 542 12.40 -35.01 -23.35
CA ILE A 542 12.67 -35.40 -24.74
C ILE A 542 11.30 -35.59 -25.37
N ASP A 543 10.90 -34.67 -26.21
CA ASP A 543 9.67 -34.77 -27.01
C ASP A 543 9.85 -35.89 -28.03
N VAL A 544 9.30 -37.08 -27.74
CA VAL A 544 9.41 -38.31 -28.57
C VAL A 544 8.36 -38.29 -29.69
N THR A 545 7.62 -37.21 -29.90
CA THR A 545 6.58 -37.13 -30.95
C THR A 545 7.10 -36.77 -32.35
N GLY A 546 8.42 -36.73 -32.55
CA GLY A 546 9.05 -36.39 -33.84
C GLY A 546 9.61 -37.59 -34.62
N ILE A 547 9.35 -38.85 -34.20
CA ILE A 547 9.81 -40.06 -34.96
C ILE A 547 8.63 -41.02 -35.10
N MET A 548 7.74 -40.76 -36.04
CA MET A 548 7.02 -41.73 -36.89
C MET A 548 6.53 -41.01 -38.14
#